data_f8dae9d8712c6c11299b8e64e2f71223
#
_entry.id   f8dae9d8712c6c11299b8e64e2f71223
#
_cell.length_a   1.000
_cell.length_b   1.000
_cell.length_c   1.000
_cell.angle_alpha   90.00
_cell.angle_beta   90.00
_cell.angle_gamma   90.00
#
_symmetry.space_group_name_H-M   'P 1'
#
loop_
_entity.id
_entity.type
_entity.pdbx_description
1 polymer ?
#
loop_
_entity_poly.entity_id
_entity_poly.type
_entity_poly.pdbx_seq_one_letter_code
_entity_poly.pdbx_strand_id
1 'polypeptide(L)'
;MWATSYRNHYFRDTGGEKKEMAGVALENWKEMIRDPKIECMSRDEMTALQSERLVKQVKNVYEHVEFYRKKMDEMGVEPGDIKGIEDIGKLPFTTKEDLRDHYPFGLLAVPQEKIVRVQGTSGTTGKLTLASYTQKDVEVWGECVARGLAMAGLTAGDRIHICYGYGLFTGGLGLDFGAQALGAMAIPMSAGNTKRQLMCMEDFGATAFACTPSYAVY
;
A
#
# COMPACT_ATOMS: atom_id res chain seq x y z
N MET A 1 -0.76 -0.99 13.57
CA MET A 1 -1.48 -1.25 14.83
C MET A 1 -1.82 0.06 15.55
N TRP A 2 -2.48 1.05 14.89
CA TRP A 2 -2.74 2.39 15.47
C TRP A 2 -4.04 3.05 14.97
N ALA A 3 -5.02 2.31 14.47
CA ALA A 3 -6.27 2.87 13.95
C ALA A 3 -7.48 2.82 14.90
N THR A 4 -7.35 2.24 16.10
CA THR A 4 -8.52 1.83 16.91
C THR A 4 -8.87 2.73 18.09
N SER A 5 -8.17 3.86 18.30
CA SER A 5 -8.29 4.61 19.58
C SER A 5 -9.05 5.95 19.53
N TYR A 6 -9.50 6.44 18.36
CA TYR A 6 -9.96 7.84 18.28
C TYR A 6 -11.41 8.08 17.85
N ARG A 7 -12.28 7.08 17.87
CA ARG A 7 -13.68 7.26 17.45
C ARG A 7 -14.54 8.15 18.37
N ASN A 8 -14.10 8.59 19.56
CA ASN A 8 -15.04 9.08 20.58
C ASN A 8 -14.80 10.49 21.17
N HIS A 9 -13.91 11.31 20.65
CA HIS A 9 -13.64 12.58 21.39
C HIS A 9 -14.03 13.88 20.68
N TYR A 10 -14.48 13.89 19.44
CA TYR A 10 -14.70 15.15 18.70
C TYR A 10 -16.06 15.32 18.01
N PHE A 11 -16.96 14.37 18.05
CA PHE A 11 -18.32 14.59 17.57
C PHE A 11 -19.27 14.84 18.74
N ARG A 12 -19.76 16.08 18.87
CA ARG A 12 -20.83 16.43 19.82
C ARG A 12 -22.05 15.59 19.48
N ASP A 13 -22.52 14.89 20.51
CA ASP A 13 -23.74 14.14 20.55
C ASP A 13 -24.96 15.05 20.24
N THR A 14 -25.59 14.82 19.11
CA THR A 14 -26.94 15.32 18.83
C THR A 14 -27.95 14.24 19.23
N GLY A 15 -28.09 14.03 20.54
CA GLY A 15 -29.23 13.34 21.14
C GLY A 15 -29.47 11.90 20.70
N GLY A 16 -28.67 10.99 21.21
CA GLY A 16 -28.90 9.54 21.07
C GLY A 16 -28.00 8.76 22.03
N GLU A 17 -28.50 7.72 22.62
CA GLU A 17 -27.92 6.90 23.66
C GLU A 17 -26.41 6.67 23.52
N LYS A 18 -25.68 6.86 24.63
CA LYS A 18 -24.25 6.50 24.76
C LYS A 18 -24.07 5.03 24.41
N LYS A 19 -23.75 4.73 23.16
CA LYS A 19 -23.13 3.44 22.84
C LYS A 19 -21.71 3.52 23.38
N GLU A 20 -21.44 2.79 24.47
CA GLU A 20 -20.07 2.49 24.90
C GLU A 20 -19.31 1.96 23.68
N MET A 21 -18.17 2.58 23.41
CA MET A 21 -17.21 2.01 22.47
C MET A 21 -16.66 0.73 23.08
N ALA A 22 -17.33 -0.36 22.81
CA ALA A 22 -16.68 -1.65 22.89
C ALA A 22 -15.48 -1.60 21.97
N GLY A 23 -14.29 -1.86 22.49
CA GLY A 23 -13.15 -2.21 21.66
C GLY A 23 -13.65 -3.20 20.62
N VAL A 24 -13.21 -3.09 19.37
CA VAL A 24 -13.57 -4.03 18.33
C VAL A 24 -13.33 -5.41 18.92
N ALA A 25 -14.41 -6.11 19.25
CA ALA A 25 -14.31 -7.42 19.87
C ALA A 25 -13.59 -8.28 18.84
N LEU A 26 -12.44 -8.87 19.21
CA LEU A 26 -11.66 -9.77 18.36
C LEU A 26 -12.50 -10.97 17.86
N GLU A 27 -13.72 -11.09 18.32
CA GLU A 27 -14.71 -12.09 17.94
C GLU A 27 -15.18 -11.96 16.48
N ASN A 28 -15.15 -10.74 15.89
CA ASN A 28 -15.60 -10.48 14.51
C ASN A 28 -14.44 -10.24 13.53
N TRP A 29 -13.23 -10.68 13.83
CA TRP A 29 -12.07 -10.50 12.96
C TRP A 29 -12.29 -11.05 11.53
N LYS A 30 -13.17 -12.06 11.37
CA LYS A 30 -13.51 -12.63 10.05
C LYS A 30 -14.21 -11.62 9.14
N GLU A 31 -14.93 -10.66 9.70
CA GLU A 31 -15.60 -9.60 8.95
C GLU A 31 -14.62 -8.54 8.44
N MET A 32 -13.40 -8.49 9.03
CA MET A 32 -12.31 -7.60 8.63
C MET A 32 -11.44 -8.20 7.53
N ILE A 33 -11.65 -9.47 7.15
CA ILE A 33 -10.91 -10.15 6.10
C ILE A 33 -11.60 -9.89 4.78
N ARG A 34 -10.89 -9.26 3.86
CA ARG A 34 -11.40 -8.90 2.54
C ARG A 34 -11.35 -10.09 1.55
N ASP A 35 -10.25 -10.82 1.56
CA ASP A 35 -10.04 -12.00 0.70
C ASP A 35 -9.64 -13.21 1.54
N PRO A 36 -10.63 -13.94 2.11
CA PRO A 36 -10.34 -15.10 2.94
C PRO A 36 -9.49 -16.18 2.24
N LYS A 37 -9.61 -16.30 0.92
CA LYS A 37 -8.87 -17.30 0.15
C LYS A 37 -7.36 -17.03 0.18
N ILE A 38 -6.97 -15.76 0.16
CA ILE A 38 -5.56 -15.38 0.18
C ILE A 38 -5.09 -15.12 1.61
N GLU A 39 -5.90 -14.42 2.41
CA GLU A 39 -5.50 -13.95 3.74
C GLU A 39 -5.54 -15.05 4.81
N CYS A 40 -6.33 -16.11 4.57
CA CYS A 40 -6.49 -17.24 5.50
C CYS A 40 -5.90 -18.55 4.97
N MET A 41 -5.10 -18.53 3.89
CA MET A 41 -4.51 -19.75 3.38
C MET A 41 -3.52 -20.36 4.37
N SER A 42 -3.33 -21.66 4.30
CA SER A 42 -2.36 -22.40 5.11
C SER A 42 -0.92 -21.94 4.78
N ARG A 43 0.02 -22.26 5.67
CA ARG A 43 1.43 -21.98 5.42
C ARG A 43 1.94 -22.67 4.16
N ASP A 44 1.50 -23.87 3.89
CA ASP A 44 1.93 -24.65 2.71
C ASP A 44 1.39 -24.03 1.42
N GLU A 45 0.12 -23.63 1.40
CA GLU A 45 -0.48 -22.91 0.26
C GLU A 45 0.21 -21.55 0.03
N MET A 46 0.52 -20.82 1.11
CA MET A 46 1.25 -19.56 1.01
C MET A 46 2.66 -19.78 0.47
N THR A 47 3.37 -20.80 0.94
CA THR A 47 4.71 -21.17 0.46
C THR A 47 4.69 -21.52 -1.01
N ALA A 48 3.70 -22.29 -1.46
CA ALA A 48 3.52 -22.66 -2.87
C ALA A 48 3.26 -21.40 -3.73
N LEU A 49 2.37 -20.52 -3.30
CA LEU A 49 2.07 -19.26 -3.99
C LEU A 49 3.30 -18.33 -4.06
N GLN A 50 4.04 -18.20 -2.96
CA GLN A 50 5.26 -17.39 -2.92
C GLN A 50 6.34 -17.96 -3.84
N SER A 51 6.49 -19.29 -3.88
CA SER A 51 7.44 -19.97 -4.75
C SER A 51 7.12 -19.75 -6.22
N GLU A 52 5.86 -19.96 -6.61
CA GLU A 52 5.42 -19.70 -7.99
C GLU A 52 5.70 -18.24 -8.42
N ARG A 53 5.36 -17.29 -7.56
CA ARG A 53 5.56 -15.86 -7.84
C ARG A 53 7.03 -15.48 -7.91
N LEU A 54 7.87 -16.02 -7.01
CA LEU A 54 9.32 -15.77 -7.00
C LEU A 54 9.96 -16.28 -8.29
N VAL A 55 9.74 -17.54 -8.66
CA VAL A 55 10.29 -18.13 -9.88
C VAL A 55 9.92 -17.30 -11.12
N LYS A 56 8.64 -16.92 -11.22
CA LYS A 56 8.16 -16.07 -12.32
C LYS A 56 8.82 -14.70 -12.34
N GLN A 57 8.96 -14.06 -11.17
CA GLN A 57 9.55 -12.73 -11.07
C GLN A 57 11.05 -12.75 -11.36
N VAL A 58 11.79 -13.72 -10.86
CA VAL A 58 13.24 -13.89 -11.14
C VAL A 58 13.48 -14.04 -12.64
N LYS A 59 12.70 -14.90 -13.31
CA LYS A 59 12.77 -15.03 -14.77
C LYS A 59 12.49 -13.70 -15.47
N ASN A 60 11.43 -13.00 -15.07
CA ASN A 60 11.04 -11.71 -15.65
C ASN A 60 12.15 -10.67 -15.53
N VAL A 61 12.74 -10.48 -14.35
CA VAL A 61 13.78 -9.45 -14.17
C VAL A 61 15.11 -9.83 -14.83
N TYR A 62 15.44 -11.12 -14.89
CA TYR A 62 16.62 -11.61 -15.61
C TYR A 62 16.53 -11.34 -17.12
N GLU A 63 15.37 -11.60 -17.70
CA GLU A 63 15.14 -11.43 -19.14
C GLU A 63 15.07 -9.94 -19.54
N HIS A 64 14.49 -9.09 -18.71
CA HIS A 64 14.13 -7.72 -19.11
C HIS A 64 14.92 -6.60 -18.42
N VAL A 65 15.65 -6.89 -17.34
CA VAL A 65 16.38 -5.87 -16.58
C VAL A 65 17.88 -6.21 -16.56
N GLU A 66 18.67 -5.52 -17.37
CA GLU A 66 20.09 -5.77 -17.53
C GLU A 66 20.87 -5.76 -16.19
N PHE A 67 20.51 -4.87 -15.29
CA PHE A 67 21.10 -4.77 -13.96
C PHE A 67 20.97 -6.09 -13.17
N TYR A 68 19.78 -6.68 -13.10
CA TYR A 68 19.58 -7.93 -12.36
C TYR A 68 20.24 -9.11 -13.06
N ARG A 69 20.20 -9.16 -14.38
CA ARG A 69 20.92 -10.18 -15.13
C ARG A 69 22.40 -10.16 -14.82
N LYS A 70 23.07 -8.99 -14.92
CA LYS A 70 24.49 -8.85 -14.62
C LYS A 70 24.84 -9.29 -13.19
N LYS A 71 24.07 -8.83 -12.20
CA LYS A 71 24.31 -9.21 -10.79
C LYS A 71 24.16 -10.72 -10.57
N MET A 72 23.19 -11.36 -11.21
CA MET A 72 22.99 -12.80 -11.11
C MET A 72 24.11 -13.56 -11.82
N ASP A 73 24.51 -13.13 -13.01
CA ASP A 73 25.62 -13.74 -13.77
C ASP A 73 26.95 -13.65 -12.99
N GLU A 74 27.24 -12.50 -12.34
CA GLU A 74 28.42 -12.29 -11.48
C GLU A 74 28.45 -13.24 -10.27
N MET A 75 27.27 -13.65 -9.77
CA MET A 75 27.14 -14.61 -8.69
C MET A 75 27.07 -16.07 -9.18
N GLY A 76 27.05 -16.29 -10.50
CA GLY A 76 26.87 -17.61 -11.09
C GLY A 76 25.50 -18.20 -10.82
N VAL A 77 24.45 -17.36 -10.73
CA VAL A 77 23.07 -17.78 -10.47
C VAL A 77 22.23 -17.56 -11.73
N GLU A 78 21.57 -18.61 -12.19
CA GLU A 78 20.64 -18.54 -13.29
C GLU A 78 19.18 -18.63 -12.79
N PRO A 79 18.18 -18.15 -13.56
CA PRO A 79 16.78 -18.28 -13.19
C PRO A 79 16.35 -19.72 -12.88
N GLY A 80 16.99 -20.69 -13.55
CA GLY A 80 16.75 -22.11 -13.35
C GLY A 80 17.18 -22.66 -11.98
N ASP A 81 18.02 -21.95 -11.24
CA ASP A 81 18.48 -22.33 -9.89
C ASP A 81 17.49 -21.97 -8.78
N ILE A 82 16.52 -21.13 -9.11
CA ILE A 82 15.46 -20.69 -8.19
C ILE A 82 14.22 -21.54 -8.45
N LYS A 83 13.95 -22.47 -7.55
CA LYS A 83 12.83 -23.42 -7.64
C LYS A 83 11.66 -23.03 -6.72
N GLY A 84 11.94 -22.28 -5.67
CA GLY A 84 10.96 -21.87 -4.67
C GLY A 84 11.47 -20.79 -3.74
N ILE A 85 10.63 -20.44 -2.77
CA ILE A 85 10.93 -19.35 -1.83
C ILE A 85 12.16 -19.63 -0.96
N GLU A 86 12.48 -20.90 -0.73
CA GLU A 86 13.67 -21.35 0.00
C GLU A 86 14.97 -20.95 -0.69
N ASP A 87 14.95 -20.73 -2.00
CA ASP A 87 16.12 -20.33 -2.79
C ASP A 87 16.35 -18.80 -2.80
N ILE A 88 15.52 -18.02 -2.14
CA ILE A 88 15.59 -16.54 -2.16
C ILE A 88 16.95 -16.01 -1.70
N GLY A 89 17.63 -16.75 -0.81
CA GLY A 89 18.97 -16.43 -0.31
C GLY A 89 20.09 -16.53 -1.35
N LYS A 90 19.84 -17.14 -2.51
CA LYS A 90 20.79 -17.20 -3.64
C LYS A 90 20.79 -15.92 -4.47
N LEU A 91 19.74 -15.10 -4.36
CA LEU A 91 19.57 -13.90 -5.18
C LEU A 91 20.41 -12.71 -4.67
N PRO A 92 20.92 -11.85 -5.56
CA PRO A 92 21.63 -10.64 -5.17
C PRO A 92 20.72 -9.65 -4.45
N PHE A 93 21.27 -8.92 -3.47
CA PHE A 93 20.58 -7.80 -2.87
C PHE A 93 20.52 -6.60 -3.81
N THR A 94 19.44 -5.82 -3.67
CA THR A 94 19.30 -4.49 -4.28
C THR A 94 19.44 -3.43 -3.20
N THR A 95 20.31 -2.46 -3.40
CA THR A 95 20.56 -1.36 -2.48
C THR A 95 19.88 -0.08 -2.94
N LYS A 96 19.85 0.94 -2.09
CA LYS A 96 19.30 2.26 -2.45
C LYS A 96 20.18 2.97 -3.50
N GLU A 97 21.48 2.72 -3.48
CA GLU A 97 22.43 3.17 -4.49
C GLU A 97 22.08 2.60 -5.87
N ASP A 98 21.85 1.30 -5.95
CA ASP A 98 21.44 0.63 -7.19
C ASP A 98 20.21 1.30 -7.81
N LEU A 99 19.21 1.67 -6.99
CA LEU A 99 18.00 2.36 -7.45
C LEU A 99 18.29 3.77 -7.98
N ARG A 100 19.27 4.46 -7.40
CA ARG A 100 19.68 5.82 -7.82
C ARG A 100 20.53 5.82 -9.08
N ASP A 101 21.42 4.83 -9.20
CA ASP A 101 22.31 4.71 -10.35
C ASP A 101 21.57 4.37 -11.63
N HIS A 102 20.41 3.72 -11.49
CA HIS A 102 19.52 3.37 -12.61
C HIS A 102 18.32 4.33 -12.75
N TYR A 103 18.41 5.50 -12.10
CA TYR A 103 17.40 6.55 -12.25
C TYR A 103 17.37 7.12 -13.69
N PRO A 104 16.22 7.41 -14.30
CA PRO A 104 14.88 7.23 -13.74
C PRO A 104 14.25 5.87 -14.05
N PHE A 105 14.58 5.21 -15.16
CA PHE A 105 13.85 4.07 -15.72
C PHE A 105 14.69 2.83 -16.01
N GLY A 106 15.94 2.80 -15.53
CA GLY A 106 16.89 1.70 -15.82
C GLY A 106 16.52 0.35 -15.22
N LEU A 107 15.52 0.29 -14.33
CA LEU A 107 15.05 -0.95 -13.69
C LEU A 107 13.65 -1.39 -14.16
N LEU A 108 13.14 -0.83 -15.26
CA LEU A 108 11.87 -1.27 -15.81
C LEU A 108 11.97 -2.67 -16.41
N ALA A 109 11.06 -3.55 -16.01
CA ALA A 109 10.89 -4.88 -16.61
C ALA A 109 9.80 -4.92 -17.71
N VAL A 110 9.31 -3.74 -18.10
CA VAL A 110 8.29 -3.57 -19.14
C VAL A 110 8.63 -2.32 -19.98
N PRO A 111 8.15 -2.22 -21.24
CA PRO A 111 8.26 -0.99 -22.01
C PRO A 111 7.66 0.22 -21.28
N GLN A 112 8.28 1.38 -21.45
CA GLN A 112 7.90 2.62 -20.74
C GLN A 112 6.45 3.03 -21.01
N GLU A 113 5.92 2.71 -22.18
CA GLU A 113 4.53 3.00 -22.59
C GLU A 113 3.48 2.29 -21.72
N LYS A 114 3.89 1.24 -20.99
CA LYS A 114 3.01 0.53 -20.04
C LYS A 114 2.99 1.16 -18.66
N ILE A 115 3.86 2.15 -18.41
CA ILE A 115 3.91 2.84 -17.11
C ILE A 115 2.82 3.91 -17.09
N VAL A 116 1.90 3.77 -16.15
CA VAL A 116 0.78 4.69 -15.95
C VAL A 116 1.01 5.64 -14.78
N ARG A 117 2.02 5.35 -13.94
CA ARG A 117 2.32 6.12 -12.74
C ARG A 117 3.75 5.99 -12.29
N VAL A 118 4.27 7.08 -11.71
CA VAL A 118 5.56 7.13 -11.05
C VAL A 118 5.37 7.69 -9.65
N GLN A 119 6.02 7.09 -8.66
CA GLN A 119 6.12 7.60 -7.29
C GLN A 119 7.59 7.74 -6.90
N GLY A 120 7.87 8.60 -5.94
CA GLY A 120 9.25 8.88 -5.54
C GLY A 120 9.40 9.18 -4.06
N THR A 121 10.60 8.98 -3.56
CA THR A 121 10.98 9.39 -2.22
C THR A 121 11.29 10.89 -2.17
N SER A 122 11.39 11.47 -0.95
CA SER A 122 11.68 12.90 -0.75
C SER A 122 13.04 13.38 -1.31
N GLY A 123 13.95 12.45 -1.66
CA GLY A 123 15.23 12.81 -2.26
C GLY A 123 16.16 13.64 -1.37
N THR A 124 16.04 13.56 -0.05
CA THR A 124 16.84 14.35 0.92
C THR A 124 18.35 14.27 0.72
N THR A 125 18.84 13.27 0.00
CA THR A 125 20.26 13.03 -0.28
C THR A 125 20.63 13.19 -1.77
N GLY A 126 19.84 13.93 -2.56
CA GLY A 126 20.09 14.17 -3.97
C GLY A 126 19.00 13.61 -4.89
N LYS A 127 19.33 12.66 -5.78
CA LYS A 127 18.34 12.07 -6.72
C LYS A 127 17.23 11.33 -5.97
N LEU A 128 16.01 11.45 -6.49
CA LEU A 128 14.86 10.67 -6.02
C LEU A 128 15.10 9.17 -6.25
N THR A 129 14.57 8.34 -5.37
CA THR A 129 14.36 6.93 -5.67
C THR A 129 12.96 6.79 -6.24
N LEU A 130 12.85 6.29 -7.47
CA LEU A 130 11.57 6.15 -8.17
C LEU A 130 11.07 4.71 -8.13
N ALA A 131 9.75 4.60 -8.05
CA ALA A 131 8.99 3.39 -8.34
C ALA A 131 8.01 3.69 -9.47
N SER A 132 8.04 2.87 -10.51
CA SER A 132 7.17 2.99 -11.67
C SER A 132 6.15 1.86 -11.67
N TYR A 133 4.91 2.18 -12.00
CA TYR A 133 3.77 1.28 -11.87
C TYR A 133 3.06 1.11 -13.21
N THR A 134 2.80 -0.14 -13.59
CA THR A 134 1.81 -0.46 -14.61
C THR A 134 0.40 -0.33 -14.02
N GLN A 135 -0.62 -0.39 -14.88
CA GLN A 135 -2.02 -0.43 -14.41
C GLN A 135 -2.25 -1.59 -13.43
N LYS A 136 -1.64 -2.75 -13.72
CA LYS A 136 -1.75 -3.92 -12.82
C LYS A 136 -1.11 -3.68 -11.45
N ASP A 137 0.02 -2.98 -11.40
CA ASP A 137 0.68 -2.65 -10.14
C ASP A 137 -0.16 -1.67 -9.31
N VAL A 138 -0.83 -0.70 -9.95
CA VAL A 138 -1.78 0.21 -9.28
C VAL A 138 -2.97 -0.55 -8.69
N GLU A 139 -3.52 -1.53 -9.41
CA GLU A 139 -4.59 -2.41 -8.90
C GLU A 139 -4.14 -3.22 -7.69
N VAL A 140 -2.94 -3.83 -7.75
CA VAL A 140 -2.36 -4.57 -6.63
C VAL A 140 -2.13 -3.66 -5.42
N TRP A 141 -1.63 -2.44 -5.66
CA TRP A 141 -1.44 -1.45 -4.60
C TRP A 141 -2.76 -1.07 -3.93
N GLY A 142 -3.80 -0.75 -4.73
CA GLY A 142 -5.14 -0.47 -4.23
C GLY A 142 -5.70 -1.62 -3.39
N GLU A 143 -5.56 -2.86 -3.86
CA GLU A 143 -6.01 -4.05 -3.14
C GLU A 143 -5.27 -4.25 -1.81
N CYS A 144 -3.95 -4.07 -1.79
CA CYS A 144 -3.17 -4.16 -0.54
C CYS A 144 -3.63 -3.13 0.50
N VAL A 145 -3.89 -1.90 0.07
CA VAL A 145 -4.39 -0.84 0.98
C VAL A 145 -5.83 -1.11 1.39
N ALA A 146 -6.69 -1.58 0.48
CA ALA A 146 -8.07 -1.97 0.80
C ALA A 146 -8.13 -3.04 1.89
N ARG A 147 -7.23 -4.02 1.88
CA ARG A 147 -7.09 -5.01 2.97
C ARG A 147 -6.73 -4.34 4.30
N GLY A 148 -5.78 -3.40 4.27
CA GLY A 148 -5.43 -2.62 5.47
C GLY A 148 -6.60 -1.81 6.02
N LEU A 149 -7.41 -1.21 5.15
CA LEU A 149 -8.62 -0.47 5.52
C LEU A 149 -9.70 -1.41 6.10
N ALA A 150 -9.91 -2.58 5.47
CA ALA A 150 -10.83 -3.59 5.98
C ALA A 150 -10.40 -4.12 7.37
N MET A 151 -9.10 -4.37 7.57
CA MET A 151 -8.54 -4.73 8.89
C MET A 151 -8.73 -3.62 9.95
N ALA A 152 -8.86 -2.37 9.54
CA ALA A 152 -9.23 -1.26 10.42
C ALA A 152 -10.76 -1.18 10.67
N GLY A 153 -11.54 -2.11 10.14
CA GLY A 153 -12.99 -2.18 10.27
C GLY A 153 -13.77 -1.29 9.29
N LEU A 154 -13.12 -0.81 8.23
CA LEU A 154 -13.79 0.00 7.22
C LEU A 154 -14.40 -0.87 6.13
N THR A 155 -15.51 -0.38 5.57
CA THR A 155 -16.35 -1.08 4.59
C THR A 155 -16.69 -0.16 3.41
N ALA A 156 -17.38 -0.69 2.41
CA ALA A 156 -17.90 0.09 1.29
C ALA A 156 -18.88 1.21 1.70
N GLY A 157 -19.46 1.13 2.89
CA GLY A 157 -20.35 2.18 3.42
C GLY A 157 -19.63 3.39 4.03
N ASP A 158 -18.30 3.33 4.17
CA ASP A 158 -17.53 4.37 4.82
C ASP A 158 -17.15 5.52 3.88
N ARG A 159 -16.94 6.70 4.50
CA ARG A 159 -16.45 7.91 3.86
C ARG A 159 -15.13 8.28 4.49
N ILE A 160 -14.04 8.08 3.74
CA ILE A 160 -12.67 8.16 4.22
C ILE A 160 -12.06 9.50 3.84
N HIS A 161 -11.84 10.36 4.81
CA HIS A 161 -11.21 11.67 4.64
C HIS A 161 -9.68 11.51 4.66
N ILE A 162 -9.03 11.88 3.56
CA ILE A 162 -7.59 11.65 3.35
C ILE A 162 -6.84 12.97 3.50
N CYS A 163 -6.09 13.10 4.63
CA CYS A 163 -5.32 14.29 4.99
C CYS A 163 -3.83 14.19 4.60
N TYR A 164 -3.45 13.26 3.73
CA TYR A 164 -2.08 13.16 3.20
C TYR A 164 -1.93 13.89 1.88
N GLY A 165 -0.73 14.44 1.64
CA GLY A 165 -0.41 15.11 0.38
C GLY A 165 -0.53 14.16 -0.82
N TYR A 166 -1.08 14.67 -1.90
CA TYR A 166 -1.13 14.02 -3.21
C TYR A 166 0.02 14.53 -4.07
N GLY A 167 0.82 13.64 -4.60
CA GLY A 167 2.00 13.98 -5.41
C GLY A 167 2.86 12.75 -5.65
N LEU A 168 4.19 12.92 -5.61
CA LEU A 168 5.11 11.78 -5.79
C LEU A 168 5.14 10.82 -4.59
N PHE A 169 4.61 11.21 -3.42
CA PHE A 169 4.55 10.34 -2.25
C PHE A 169 3.38 9.36 -2.32
N THR A 170 3.57 8.19 -1.74
CA THR A 170 2.60 7.09 -1.84
C THR A 170 1.38 7.24 -0.93
N GLY A 171 1.48 8.01 0.16
CA GLY A 171 0.49 8.02 1.24
C GLY A 171 -0.93 8.39 0.79
N GLY A 172 -1.11 9.60 0.23
CA GLY A 172 -2.43 10.09 -0.19
C GLY A 172 -3.05 9.22 -1.28
N LEU A 173 -2.29 8.96 -2.34
CA LEU A 173 -2.76 8.17 -3.48
C LEU A 173 -3.00 6.70 -3.12
N GLY A 174 -2.17 6.10 -2.28
CA GLY A 174 -2.38 4.73 -1.83
C GLY A 174 -3.70 4.57 -1.08
N LEU A 175 -4.01 5.50 -0.18
CA LEU A 175 -5.28 5.51 0.55
C LEU A 175 -6.47 5.75 -0.39
N ASP A 176 -6.32 6.62 -1.38
CA ASP A 176 -7.34 6.90 -2.39
C ASP A 176 -7.68 5.64 -3.20
N PHE A 177 -6.65 4.98 -3.75
CA PHE A 177 -6.82 3.71 -4.47
C PHE A 177 -7.39 2.60 -3.58
N GLY A 178 -6.94 2.54 -2.33
CA GLY A 178 -7.46 1.57 -1.36
C GLY A 178 -8.91 1.79 -1.01
N ALA A 179 -9.32 3.05 -0.79
CA ALA A 179 -10.71 3.40 -0.53
C ALA A 179 -11.60 3.02 -1.73
N GLN A 180 -11.18 3.36 -2.94
CA GLN A 180 -11.91 3.00 -4.17
C GLN A 180 -11.97 1.47 -4.35
N ALA A 181 -10.88 0.75 -4.14
CA ALA A 181 -10.86 -0.71 -4.23
C ALA A 181 -11.73 -1.38 -3.15
N LEU A 182 -11.84 -0.78 -1.97
CA LEU A 182 -12.76 -1.22 -0.91
C LEU A 182 -14.23 -0.96 -1.28
N GLY A 183 -14.50 -0.04 -2.21
CA GLY A 183 -15.84 0.46 -2.54
C GLY A 183 -16.30 1.61 -1.63
N ALA A 184 -15.41 2.14 -0.78
CA ALA A 184 -15.67 3.26 0.10
C ALA A 184 -15.55 4.61 -0.65
N MET A 185 -16.17 5.65 -0.13
CA MET A 185 -16.02 7.00 -0.66
C MET A 185 -14.69 7.59 -0.21
N ALA A 186 -13.81 7.91 -1.15
CA ALA A 186 -12.60 8.68 -0.87
C ALA A 186 -12.89 10.18 -0.89
N ILE A 187 -12.44 10.92 0.14
CA ILE A 187 -12.50 12.39 0.22
C ILE A 187 -11.05 12.90 0.15
N PRO A 188 -10.53 13.28 -1.04
CA PRO A 188 -9.12 13.53 -1.29
C PRO A 188 -8.71 14.97 -0.93
N MET A 189 -8.78 15.33 0.34
CA MET A 189 -8.54 16.71 0.80
C MET A 189 -7.07 17.15 0.76
N SER A 190 -6.15 16.19 0.74
CA SER A 190 -4.72 16.47 0.83
C SER A 190 -4.30 17.06 2.19
N ALA A 191 -3.07 17.57 2.32
CA ALA A 191 -2.55 18.11 3.57
C ALA A 191 -2.82 19.61 3.71
N GLY A 192 -2.82 20.10 4.95
CA GLY A 192 -2.94 21.52 5.28
C GLY A 192 -4.38 22.02 5.38
N ASN A 193 -4.53 23.33 5.67
CA ASN A 193 -5.82 24.02 5.81
C ASN A 193 -6.81 23.35 6.78
N THR A 194 -6.44 23.24 8.05
CA THR A 194 -7.20 22.54 9.09
C THR A 194 -8.67 22.97 9.16
N LYS A 195 -8.96 24.28 9.03
CA LYS A 195 -10.34 24.77 9.07
C LYS A 195 -11.20 24.15 7.94
N ARG A 196 -10.64 24.05 6.72
CA ARG A 196 -11.32 23.44 5.59
C ARG A 196 -11.45 21.92 5.75
N GLN A 197 -10.45 21.27 6.35
CA GLN A 197 -10.51 19.85 6.68
C GLN A 197 -11.71 19.54 7.57
N LEU A 198 -11.85 20.27 8.68
CA LEU A 198 -12.96 20.10 9.62
C LEU A 198 -14.33 20.35 8.96
N MET A 199 -14.45 21.44 8.19
CA MET A 199 -15.67 21.74 7.44
C MET A 199 -16.06 20.59 6.49
N CYS A 200 -15.10 20.08 5.72
CA CYS A 200 -15.38 19.00 4.78
C CYS A 200 -15.66 17.67 5.47
N MET A 201 -15.03 17.38 6.62
CA MET A 201 -15.36 16.20 7.42
C MET A 201 -16.82 16.24 7.89
N GLU A 202 -17.28 17.42 8.32
CA GLU A 202 -18.65 17.66 8.79
C GLU A 202 -19.66 17.61 7.63
N ASP A 203 -19.42 18.40 6.58
CA ASP A 203 -20.33 18.53 5.43
C ASP A 203 -20.51 17.19 4.68
N PHE A 204 -19.45 16.41 4.53
CA PHE A 204 -19.51 15.12 3.82
C PHE A 204 -19.79 13.95 4.76
N GLY A 205 -19.89 14.19 6.07
CA GLY A 205 -20.15 13.18 7.08
C GLY A 205 -19.10 12.10 7.09
N ALA A 206 -17.80 12.47 7.10
CA ALA A 206 -16.71 11.52 7.12
C ALA A 206 -16.83 10.53 8.30
N THR A 207 -16.71 9.22 8.02
CA THR A 207 -16.79 8.16 9.05
C THR A 207 -15.41 7.71 9.52
N ALA A 208 -14.39 8.00 8.71
CA ALA A 208 -12.99 7.75 9.04
C ALA A 208 -12.11 8.85 8.45
N PHE A 209 -10.94 9.08 9.05
CA PHE A 209 -9.93 9.95 8.49
C PHE A 209 -8.54 9.34 8.63
N ALA A 210 -7.68 9.65 7.67
CA ALA A 210 -6.31 9.19 7.61
C ALA A 210 -5.36 10.40 7.59
N CYS A 211 -4.53 10.52 8.62
CA CYS A 211 -3.54 11.59 8.76
C CYS A 211 -2.36 11.13 9.63
N THR A 212 -1.34 11.97 9.75
CA THR A 212 -0.30 11.74 10.76
C THR A 212 -0.89 11.89 12.18
N PRO A 213 -0.46 11.06 13.15
CA PRO A 213 -1.01 11.09 14.50
C PRO A 213 -0.94 12.47 15.17
N SER A 214 0.16 13.19 14.98
CA SER A 214 0.32 14.56 15.52
C SER A 214 -0.70 15.55 14.94
N TYR A 215 -1.11 15.36 13.69
CA TYR A 215 -2.13 16.20 13.07
C TYR A 215 -3.54 15.84 13.56
N ALA A 216 -3.76 14.59 13.92
CA ALA A 216 -5.06 14.15 14.46
C ALA A 216 -5.38 14.74 15.83
N VAL A 217 -4.36 15.10 16.62
CA VAL A 217 -4.51 15.68 17.97
C VAL A 217 -4.36 17.21 18.01
N TYR A 218 -4.04 17.81 16.88
CA TYR A 218 -3.94 19.27 16.72
C TYR A 218 -5.31 19.90 16.55
#